data_d106eda49702deb37672b76716ff7553
#
_entry.id   d106eda49702deb37672b76716ff7553
#
_cell.length_a   1.000
_cell.length_b   1.000
_cell.length_c   1.000
_cell.angle_alpha   90.00
_cell.angle_beta   90.00
_cell.angle_gamma   90.00
#
_symmetry.space_group_name_H-M   'P 1'
#
loop_
_entity.id
_entity.type
_entity.pdbx_description
1 polymer ?
#
loop_
_entity_poly.entity_id
_entity_poly.type
_entity_poly.pdbx_seq_one_letter_code
_entity_poly.pdbx_strand_id
1 'polypeptide(L)'
;PFFLSKCPCYNLEELVRATILFNLKIEGENLMAIKIGINGFGRIGRIVFRAAQHRDDIEVVGINDLIDVEYMAYMLKYDSTHGRFDGTVEVKDGNLVVNGKTIRVTSERDPANLNWGAIGVDVAVEATGLFLTDETARKHITAGAKKVVLTGPSKDSTPMFVRGVNFGAYAGQDIVSNASCTTNCLAPLARVVHETFGIKDGLMTTVHATTATQKTVDGPSAKDWRGGRGASQNIIPSSTGAAKAVGKVLPALNGKLTG
;
A
#
# COMPACT_ATOMS: atom_id res chain seq x y z
N PRO A 1 -3.31 20.50 13.50
CA PRO A 1 -2.26 19.48 13.42
C PRO A 1 -2.70 18.08 13.87
N PHE A 2 -3.82 17.96 14.60
CA PHE A 2 -4.21 16.67 15.24
C PHE A 2 -5.01 15.70 14.37
N PHE A 3 -5.43 16.07 13.16
CA PHE A 3 -6.32 15.24 12.33
C PHE A 3 -5.62 14.40 11.24
N LEU A 4 -4.33 14.62 10.98
CA LEU A 4 -3.61 13.95 9.89
C LEU A 4 -2.95 12.61 10.29
N SER A 5 -2.85 12.30 11.58
CA SER A 5 -2.27 11.04 12.07
C SER A 5 -3.18 9.81 11.95
N LYS A 6 -4.40 9.96 11.42
CA LYS A 6 -5.41 8.88 11.34
C LYS A 6 -5.89 8.58 9.91
N CYS A 7 -5.10 8.90 8.89
CA CYS A 7 -5.43 8.47 7.52
C CYS A 7 -5.33 6.95 7.40
N PRO A 8 -6.29 6.26 6.74
CA PRO A 8 -6.24 4.81 6.53
C PRO A 8 -4.98 4.30 5.83
N CYS A 9 -4.18 5.19 5.22
CA CYS A 9 -2.87 4.86 4.63
C CYS A 9 -1.85 4.34 5.64
N TYR A 10 -2.00 4.62 6.93
CA TYR A 10 -1.16 4.08 8.02
C TYR A 10 -1.39 2.59 8.31
N ASN A 11 -2.44 1.99 7.76
CA ASN A 11 -2.71 0.56 7.95
C ASN A 11 -1.71 -0.36 7.23
N LEU A 12 -0.97 0.16 6.25
CA LEU A 12 0.04 -0.64 5.56
C LEU A 12 1.23 -1.00 6.46
N GLU A 13 1.60 -0.08 7.37
CA GLU A 13 2.64 -0.32 8.38
C GLU A 13 2.29 -1.51 9.27
N GLU A 14 1.04 -1.55 9.73
CA GLU A 14 0.57 -2.61 10.60
C GLU A 14 0.40 -3.94 9.86
N LEU A 15 0.06 -3.92 8.58
CA LEU A 15 0.01 -5.14 7.79
C LEU A 15 1.42 -5.70 7.56
N VAL A 16 2.39 -4.86 7.23
CA VAL A 16 3.80 -5.23 7.16
C VAL A 16 4.23 -5.83 8.50
N ARG A 17 3.88 -5.17 9.62
CA ARG A 17 4.17 -5.65 10.97
C ARG A 17 3.48 -6.97 11.31
N ALA A 18 2.17 -7.09 11.07
CA ALA A 18 1.42 -8.31 11.36
C ALA A 18 1.91 -9.49 10.51
N THR A 19 2.21 -9.25 9.23
CA THR A 19 2.74 -10.26 8.31
C THR A 19 4.12 -10.78 8.77
N ILE A 20 4.89 -9.97 9.50
CA ILE A 20 6.25 -10.28 9.90
C ILE A 20 6.33 -10.74 11.36
N LEU A 21 5.70 -10.03 12.30
CA LEU A 21 5.81 -10.33 13.73
C LEU A 21 5.10 -11.63 14.14
N PHE A 22 4.11 -12.09 13.38
CA PHE A 22 3.44 -13.35 13.66
C PHE A 22 4.33 -14.58 13.34
N ASN A 23 5.34 -14.43 12.47
CA ASN A 23 6.28 -15.49 12.13
C ASN A 23 7.62 -15.42 12.87
N LEU A 24 7.90 -14.32 13.58
CA LEU A 24 9.12 -14.12 14.36
C LEU A 24 8.78 -14.01 15.85
N LYS A 25 8.10 -15.01 16.43
CA LYS A 25 8.21 -15.29 17.85
C LYS A 25 9.61 -15.85 18.12
N ILE A 26 10.60 -14.96 18.15
CA ILE A 26 11.88 -15.21 18.78
C ILE A 26 11.79 -14.57 20.14
N GLU A 27 11.64 -15.39 21.16
CA GLU A 27 11.72 -14.97 22.55
C GLU A 27 13.15 -14.49 22.81
N GLY A 28 13.30 -13.23 23.20
CA GLY A 28 14.42 -12.78 24.03
C GLY A 28 15.66 -12.19 23.37
N GLU A 29 15.69 -11.82 22.08
CA GLU A 29 16.87 -11.13 21.51
C GLU A 29 16.50 -9.83 20.80
N ASN A 30 17.45 -8.88 20.72
CA ASN A 30 17.37 -7.61 19.97
C ASN A 30 16.79 -7.86 18.57
N LEU A 31 15.53 -7.52 18.37
CA LEU A 31 14.86 -7.64 17.08
C LEU A 31 15.59 -6.74 16.07
N MET A 32 16.33 -7.35 15.15
CA MET A 32 16.84 -6.61 13.99
C MET A 32 15.68 -6.03 13.22
N ALA A 33 15.83 -4.77 12.76
CA ALA A 33 14.81 -4.13 11.94
C ALA A 33 14.49 -4.96 10.67
N ILE A 34 13.22 -5.05 10.36
CA ILE A 34 12.73 -5.76 9.17
C ILE A 34 13.10 -4.97 7.92
N LYS A 35 13.82 -5.61 7.02
CA LYS A 35 14.25 -4.99 5.76
C LYS A 35 13.15 -5.03 4.72
N ILE A 36 12.72 -3.85 4.26
CA ILE A 36 11.71 -3.75 3.21
C ILE A 36 12.29 -3.21 1.91
N GLY A 37 11.81 -3.79 0.79
CA GLY A 37 12.01 -3.27 -0.56
C GLY A 37 10.69 -2.72 -1.09
N ILE A 38 10.69 -1.55 -1.73
CA ILE A 38 9.50 -0.91 -2.28
C ILE A 38 9.56 -0.97 -3.80
N ASN A 39 8.58 -1.59 -4.43
CA ASN A 39 8.40 -1.59 -5.88
C ASN A 39 7.30 -0.59 -6.26
N GLY A 40 7.68 0.49 -6.94
CA GLY A 40 6.82 1.63 -7.25
C GLY A 40 6.93 2.75 -6.21
N PHE A 41 7.51 3.88 -6.62
CA PHE A 41 7.71 5.05 -5.77
C PHE A 41 6.75 6.19 -6.10
N GLY A 42 5.50 5.81 -6.47
CA GLY A 42 4.36 6.70 -6.64
C GLY A 42 3.85 7.25 -5.31
N ARG A 43 2.60 7.71 -5.27
CA ARG A 43 2.00 8.25 -4.02
C ARG A 43 2.10 7.26 -2.86
N ILE A 44 1.70 6.01 -3.08
CA ILE A 44 1.63 5.00 -2.02
C ILE A 44 3.04 4.58 -1.56
N GLY A 45 3.95 4.27 -2.50
CA GLY A 45 5.33 3.89 -2.13
C GLY A 45 6.04 4.96 -1.32
N ARG A 46 5.88 6.27 -1.68
CA ARG A 46 6.46 7.37 -0.90
C ARG A 46 5.83 7.55 0.48
N ILE A 47 4.53 7.31 0.62
CA ILE A 47 3.86 7.37 1.93
C ILE A 47 4.34 6.22 2.82
N VAL A 48 4.45 5.01 2.28
CA VAL A 48 5.04 3.86 2.99
C VAL A 48 6.45 4.17 3.45
N PHE A 49 7.27 4.74 2.55
CA PHE A 49 8.63 5.14 2.89
C PHE A 49 8.66 6.15 4.04
N ARG A 50 7.87 7.24 3.94
CA ARG A 50 7.80 8.26 5.00
C ARG A 50 7.35 7.69 6.32
N ALA A 51 6.36 6.81 6.32
CA ALA A 51 5.86 6.16 7.51
C ALA A 51 6.91 5.24 8.15
N ALA A 52 7.67 4.50 7.34
CA ALA A 52 8.76 3.65 7.82
C ALA A 52 9.88 4.43 8.54
N GLN A 53 10.11 5.70 8.18
CA GLN A 53 11.14 6.53 8.82
C GLN A 53 10.85 6.86 10.30
N HIS A 54 9.63 6.70 10.76
CA HIS A 54 9.23 6.91 12.16
C HIS A 54 9.23 5.61 12.97
N ARG A 55 9.90 4.56 12.46
CA ARG A 55 9.91 3.23 13.08
C ARG A 55 11.32 2.68 13.19
N ASP A 56 11.63 2.14 14.39
CA ASP A 56 12.91 1.49 14.65
C ASP A 56 12.94 0.01 14.25
N ASP A 57 11.76 -0.60 14.07
CA ASP A 57 11.58 -2.01 13.72
C ASP A 57 11.47 -2.26 12.19
N ILE A 58 11.57 -1.22 11.36
CA ILE A 58 11.51 -1.30 9.89
C ILE A 58 12.66 -0.51 9.27
N GLU A 59 13.31 -1.09 8.28
CA GLU A 59 14.34 -0.44 7.48
C GLU A 59 14.04 -0.57 5.98
N VAL A 60 13.94 0.55 5.26
CA VAL A 60 13.86 0.54 3.79
C VAL A 60 15.27 0.42 3.22
N VAL A 61 15.55 -0.69 2.54
CA VAL A 61 16.88 -0.98 1.99
C VAL A 61 16.95 -0.87 0.47
N GLY A 62 15.80 -0.85 -0.21
CA GLY A 62 15.75 -0.74 -1.68
C GLY A 62 14.44 -0.16 -2.19
N ILE A 63 14.53 0.55 -3.31
CA ILE A 63 13.41 1.12 -4.04
C ILE A 63 13.59 0.82 -5.52
N ASN A 64 12.50 0.43 -6.19
CA ASN A 64 12.45 0.32 -7.64
C ASN A 64 11.39 1.25 -8.21
N ASP A 65 11.75 2.03 -9.21
CA ASP A 65 10.82 2.80 -10.04
C ASP A 65 11.47 3.11 -11.39
N LEU A 66 10.68 3.45 -12.40
CA LEU A 66 11.16 3.75 -13.75
C LEU A 66 11.51 5.23 -13.96
N ILE A 67 11.34 6.06 -12.93
CA ILE A 67 11.70 7.48 -12.97
C ILE A 67 13.16 7.68 -12.54
N ASP A 68 13.70 8.82 -12.92
CA ASP A 68 15.05 9.24 -12.55
C ASP A 68 15.20 9.41 -11.02
N VAL A 69 16.36 9.04 -10.48
CA VAL A 69 16.62 9.08 -9.04
C VAL A 69 16.63 10.49 -8.46
N GLU A 70 17.10 11.49 -9.22
CA GLU A 70 17.05 12.90 -8.80
C GLU A 70 15.60 13.36 -8.66
N TYR A 71 14.75 12.94 -9.61
CA TYR A 71 13.32 13.24 -9.53
C TYR A 71 12.63 12.47 -8.39
N MET A 72 13.04 11.24 -8.10
CA MET A 72 12.59 10.53 -6.89
C MET A 72 12.92 11.32 -5.61
N ALA A 73 14.16 11.82 -5.50
CA ALA A 73 14.60 12.63 -4.37
C ALA A 73 13.78 13.90 -4.24
N TYR A 74 13.51 14.59 -5.34
CA TYR A 74 12.66 15.78 -5.36
C TYR A 74 11.25 15.48 -4.87
N MET A 75 10.62 14.42 -5.40
CA MET A 75 9.26 14.03 -5.01
C MET A 75 9.17 13.51 -3.57
N LEU A 76 10.24 12.95 -3.02
CA LEU A 76 10.28 12.58 -1.61
C LEU A 76 10.39 13.81 -0.71
N LYS A 77 11.22 14.79 -1.11
CA LYS A 77 11.41 16.04 -0.35
C LYS A 77 10.12 16.86 -0.25
N TYR A 78 9.39 16.95 -1.36
CA TYR A 78 8.27 17.88 -1.49
C TYR A 78 6.97 17.13 -1.79
N ASP A 79 5.99 17.30 -0.93
CA ASP A 79 4.68 16.69 -1.08
C ASP A 79 3.59 17.71 -0.77
N SER A 80 2.67 17.91 -1.72
CA SER A 80 1.60 18.92 -1.58
C SER A 80 0.58 18.58 -0.51
N THR A 81 0.43 17.29 -0.16
CA THR A 81 -0.52 16.81 0.85
C THR A 81 0.13 16.64 2.21
N HIS A 82 1.32 16.03 2.24
CA HIS A 82 2.03 15.65 3.48
C HIS A 82 3.15 16.60 3.87
N GLY A 83 3.39 17.64 3.05
CA GLY A 83 4.41 18.66 3.33
C GLY A 83 5.83 18.17 3.05
N ARG A 84 6.80 18.95 3.48
CA ARG A 84 8.21 18.61 3.33
C ARG A 84 8.54 17.35 4.12
N PHE A 85 9.49 16.57 3.57
CA PHE A 85 10.04 15.43 4.29
C PHE A 85 10.84 15.93 5.51
N ASP A 86 10.60 15.31 6.65
CA ASP A 86 11.32 15.60 7.88
C ASP A 86 12.62 14.78 7.90
N GLY A 87 13.70 15.41 7.41
CA GLY A 87 15.00 14.78 7.30
C GLY A 87 15.78 15.20 6.05
N THR A 88 16.94 14.58 5.86
CA THR A 88 17.80 14.80 4.69
C THR A 88 17.51 13.82 3.59
N VAL A 89 17.52 14.29 2.34
CA VAL A 89 17.40 13.45 1.14
C VAL A 89 18.44 13.93 0.14
N GLU A 90 19.33 13.04 -0.23
CA GLU A 90 20.42 13.30 -1.18
C GLU A 90 20.46 12.18 -2.21
N VAL A 91 21.12 12.43 -3.34
CA VAL A 91 21.45 11.41 -4.32
C VAL A 91 22.96 11.23 -4.36
N LYS A 92 23.42 9.99 -4.27
CA LYS A 92 24.83 9.64 -4.37
C LYS A 92 24.99 8.32 -5.10
N ASP A 93 25.88 8.31 -6.10
CA ASP A 93 26.22 7.11 -6.90
C ASP A 93 24.96 6.38 -7.43
N GLY A 94 23.95 7.15 -7.91
CA GLY A 94 22.70 6.62 -8.44
C GLY A 94 21.74 6.05 -7.41
N ASN A 95 22.00 6.24 -6.11
CA ASN A 95 21.15 5.78 -5.01
C ASN A 95 20.61 6.95 -4.20
N LEU A 96 19.53 6.73 -3.47
CA LEU A 96 19.04 7.69 -2.47
C LEU A 96 19.85 7.54 -1.18
N VAL A 97 20.21 8.67 -0.58
CA VAL A 97 20.75 8.73 0.78
C VAL A 97 19.76 9.52 1.63
N VAL A 98 19.10 8.86 2.56
CA VAL A 98 18.08 9.47 3.41
C VAL A 98 18.50 9.34 4.87
N ASN A 99 18.60 10.47 5.56
CA ASN A 99 19.08 10.53 6.96
C ASN A 99 20.42 9.80 7.14
N GLY A 100 21.33 9.92 6.17
CA GLY A 100 22.64 9.27 6.17
C GLY A 100 22.65 7.78 5.80
N LYS A 101 21.49 7.16 5.55
CA LYS A 101 21.38 5.75 5.13
C LYS A 101 21.25 5.66 3.61
N THR A 102 22.08 4.82 2.99
CA THR A 102 22.02 4.55 1.55
C THR A 102 20.93 3.52 1.25
N ILE A 103 20.07 3.84 0.30
CA ILE A 103 18.96 3.01 -0.17
C ILE A 103 19.21 2.71 -1.64
N ARG A 104 19.33 1.42 -1.96
CA ARG A 104 19.56 0.99 -3.34
C ARG A 104 18.37 1.39 -4.22
N VAL A 105 18.66 2.05 -5.35
CA VAL A 105 17.65 2.38 -6.35
C VAL A 105 17.88 1.53 -7.60
N THR A 106 16.79 0.98 -8.14
CA THR A 106 16.77 0.22 -9.40
C THR A 106 15.70 0.76 -10.34
N SER A 107 15.84 0.48 -11.65
CA SER A 107 14.86 0.85 -12.67
C SER A 107 14.50 -0.35 -13.53
N GLU A 108 13.88 -1.36 -12.88
CA GLU A 108 13.52 -2.63 -13.48
C GLU A 108 12.01 -2.75 -13.73
N ARG A 109 11.64 -3.19 -14.94
CA ARG A 109 10.24 -3.42 -15.31
C ARG A 109 9.70 -4.74 -14.78
N ASP A 110 10.52 -5.79 -14.78
CA ASP A 110 10.13 -7.10 -14.27
C ASP A 110 10.61 -7.29 -12.83
N PRO A 111 9.71 -7.46 -11.86
CA PRO A 111 10.08 -7.66 -10.46
C PRO A 111 11.02 -8.84 -10.21
N ALA A 112 11.04 -9.84 -11.09
CA ALA A 112 11.94 -10.98 -10.97
C ALA A 112 13.42 -10.59 -11.01
N ASN A 113 13.76 -9.47 -11.66
CA ASN A 113 15.13 -8.96 -11.84
C ASN A 113 15.59 -8.03 -10.71
N LEU A 114 14.76 -7.76 -9.71
CA LEU A 114 15.03 -6.79 -8.64
C LEU A 114 16.14 -7.22 -7.67
N ASN A 115 16.49 -8.51 -7.68
CA ASN A 115 17.56 -9.06 -6.86
C ASN A 115 17.45 -8.61 -5.38
N TRP A 116 16.25 -8.75 -4.80
CA TRP A 116 15.97 -8.42 -3.40
C TRP A 116 16.83 -9.19 -2.41
N GLY A 117 17.17 -10.43 -2.77
CA GLY A 117 18.02 -11.28 -1.94
C GLY A 117 19.40 -10.69 -1.67
N ALA A 118 20.00 -9.97 -2.65
CA ALA A 118 21.33 -9.38 -2.50
C ALA A 118 21.42 -8.27 -1.44
N ILE A 119 20.28 -7.66 -1.08
CA ILE A 119 20.20 -6.63 -0.03
C ILE A 119 19.38 -7.11 1.19
N GLY A 120 19.05 -8.42 1.22
CA GLY A 120 18.40 -9.05 2.35
C GLY A 120 16.98 -8.58 2.62
N VAL A 121 16.18 -8.28 1.59
CA VAL A 121 14.79 -7.86 1.74
C VAL A 121 13.95 -8.98 2.36
N ASP A 122 13.36 -8.71 3.51
CA ASP A 122 12.40 -9.61 4.16
C ASP A 122 11.02 -9.47 3.52
N VAL A 123 10.56 -8.24 3.25
CA VAL A 123 9.25 -7.97 2.67
C VAL A 123 9.36 -7.02 1.49
N ALA A 124 8.86 -7.45 0.33
CA ALA A 124 8.63 -6.58 -0.80
C ALA A 124 7.25 -5.92 -0.68
N VAL A 125 7.22 -4.59 -0.76
CA VAL A 125 6.00 -3.79 -0.81
C VAL A 125 5.71 -3.47 -2.28
N GLU A 126 4.67 -4.11 -2.83
CA GLU A 126 4.24 -3.89 -4.22
C GLU A 126 3.29 -2.68 -4.28
N ALA A 127 3.78 -1.56 -4.76
CA ALA A 127 3.07 -0.28 -4.80
C ALA A 127 2.89 0.30 -6.22
N THR A 128 3.14 -0.50 -7.27
CA THR A 128 2.92 -0.07 -8.67
C THR A 128 1.45 -0.15 -9.08
N GLY A 129 0.66 -1.04 -8.44
CA GLY A 129 -0.69 -1.35 -8.85
C GLY A 129 -0.79 -2.27 -10.08
N LEU A 130 0.32 -2.82 -10.57
CA LEU A 130 0.39 -3.69 -11.74
C LEU A 130 0.38 -5.17 -11.37
N PHE A 131 1.12 -5.58 -10.35
CA PHE A 131 1.36 -6.98 -9.97
C PHE A 131 0.45 -7.38 -8.80
N LEU A 132 -0.87 -7.46 -9.05
CA LEU A 132 -1.92 -7.64 -8.03
C LEU A 132 -2.53 -9.05 -7.99
N THR A 133 -1.83 -10.05 -8.52
CA THR A 133 -2.19 -11.47 -8.43
C THR A 133 -1.07 -12.24 -7.77
N ASP A 134 -1.34 -13.41 -7.19
CA ASP A 134 -0.30 -14.29 -6.63
C ASP A 134 0.80 -14.57 -7.67
N GLU A 135 0.42 -14.96 -8.88
CA GLU A 135 1.37 -15.26 -9.96
C GLU A 135 2.33 -14.10 -10.24
N THR A 136 1.79 -12.90 -10.40
CA THR A 136 2.60 -11.73 -10.76
C THR A 136 3.42 -11.21 -9.59
N ALA A 137 2.89 -11.24 -8.38
CA ALA A 137 3.56 -10.81 -7.17
C ALA A 137 4.65 -11.79 -6.72
N ARG A 138 4.51 -13.09 -7.05
CA ARG A 138 5.49 -14.13 -6.74
C ARG A 138 6.85 -13.89 -7.38
N LYS A 139 6.92 -13.05 -8.41
CA LYS A 139 8.18 -12.56 -9.00
C LYS A 139 9.09 -11.88 -7.97
N HIS A 140 8.53 -11.22 -6.95
CA HIS A 140 9.31 -10.66 -5.86
C HIS A 140 9.95 -11.73 -4.98
N ILE A 141 9.25 -12.86 -4.77
CA ILE A 141 9.81 -14.03 -4.07
C ILE A 141 10.95 -14.62 -4.91
N THR A 142 10.77 -14.76 -6.21
CA THR A 142 11.82 -15.20 -7.15
C THR A 142 13.05 -14.28 -7.09
N ALA A 143 12.84 -12.97 -6.91
CA ALA A 143 13.91 -12.00 -6.73
C ALA A 143 14.59 -12.06 -5.35
N GLY A 144 14.11 -12.91 -4.43
CA GLY A 144 14.72 -13.18 -3.13
C GLY A 144 14.05 -12.48 -1.93
N ALA A 145 12.88 -11.85 -2.09
CA ALA A 145 12.10 -11.40 -0.95
C ALA A 145 11.44 -12.61 -0.24
N LYS A 146 11.30 -12.55 1.09
CA LYS A 146 10.67 -13.64 1.86
C LYS A 146 9.14 -13.54 1.84
N LYS A 147 8.59 -12.33 1.79
CA LYS A 147 7.15 -12.04 1.77
C LYS A 147 6.84 -10.89 0.82
N VAL A 148 5.58 -10.82 0.38
CA VAL A 148 5.09 -9.71 -0.46
C VAL A 148 3.80 -9.14 0.12
N VAL A 149 3.73 -7.81 0.19
CA VAL A 149 2.53 -7.07 0.56
C VAL A 149 2.08 -6.22 -0.62
N LEU A 150 0.89 -6.53 -1.16
CA LEU A 150 0.24 -5.72 -2.18
C LEU A 150 -0.44 -4.51 -1.53
N THR A 151 -0.14 -3.31 -1.98
CA THR A 151 -0.78 -2.08 -1.48
C THR A 151 -2.16 -1.82 -2.08
N GLY A 152 -2.58 -2.62 -3.05
CA GLY A 152 -3.87 -2.57 -3.70
C GLY A 152 -4.67 -3.86 -3.55
N PRO A 153 -5.97 -3.86 -3.91
CA PRO A 153 -6.81 -5.05 -3.80
C PRO A 153 -6.32 -6.14 -4.76
N SER A 154 -6.23 -7.36 -4.25
CA SER A 154 -5.88 -8.52 -5.10
C SER A 154 -6.95 -8.75 -6.17
N LYS A 155 -6.49 -9.15 -7.37
CA LYS A 155 -7.35 -9.45 -8.52
C LYS A 155 -7.72 -10.94 -8.63
N ASP A 156 -7.20 -11.76 -7.73
CA ASP A 156 -7.42 -13.20 -7.64
C ASP A 156 -7.84 -13.63 -6.23
N SER A 157 -7.47 -14.86 -5.84
CA SER A 157 -7.73 -15.42 -4.52
C SER A 157 -6.70 -15.02 -3.45
N THR A 158 -5.68 -14.22 -3.78
CA THR A 158 -4.70 -13.72 -2.79
C THR A 158 -5.42 -13.08 -1.61
N PRO A 159 -5.16 -13.53 -0.38
CA PRO A 159 -5.92 -13.08 0.78
C PRO A 159 -5.72 -11.59 1.05
N MET A 160 -6.83 -10.93 1.38
CA MET A 160 -6.84 -9.53 1.77
C MET A 160 -7.01 -9.40 3.26
N PHE A 161 -6.27 -8.47 3.86
CA PHE A 161 -6.33 -8.18 5.29
C PHE A 161 -6.61 -6.71 5.54
N VAL A 162 -7.49 -6.45 6.50
CA VAL A 162 -7.82 -5.10 6.98
C VAL A 162 -7.66 -5.08 8.50
N ARG A 163 -6.88 -4.12 9.00
CA ARG A 163 -6.63 -3.95 10.42
C ARG A 163 -7.95 -3.76 11.19
N GLY A 164 -8.05 -4.43 12.34
CA GLY A 164 -9.25 -4.39 13.17
C GLY A 164 -10.43 -5.18 12.60
N VAL A 165 -10.24 -5.92 11.49
CA VAL A 165 -11.28 -6.77 10.88
C VAL A 165 -10.85 -8.24 10.88
N ASN A 166 -9.79 -8.60 10.18
CA ASN A 166 -9.46 -10.00 9.96
C ASN A 166 -7.96 -10.35 10.07
N PHE A 167 -7.13 -9.53 10.72
CA PHE A 167 -5.70 -9.84 10.90
C PHE A 167 -5.47 -11.18 11.63
N GLY A 168 -6.38 -11.57 12.53
CA GLY A 168 -6.31 -12.88 13.20
C GLY A 168 -6.43 -14.09 12.28
N ALA A 169 -6.85 -13.91 11.03
CA ALA A 169 -6.91 -14.97 10.02
C ALA A 169 -5.58 -15.15 9.25
N TYR A 170 -4.56 -14.34 9.53
CA TYR A 170 -3.25 -14.52 8.92
C TYR A 170 -2.58 -15.80 9.44
N ALA A 171 -2.22 -16.70 8.55
CA ALA A 171 -1.66 -18.01 8.84
C ALA A 171 -0.29 -18.21 8.15
N GLY A 172 0.48 -17.14 7.95
CA GLY A 172 1.82 -17.22 7.40
C GLY A 172 1.91 -17.15 5.86
N GLN A 173 0.88 -16.70 5.17
CA GLN A 173 0.87 -16.55 3.72
C GLN A 173 2.07 -15.72 3.24
N ASP A 174 2.66 -16.11 2.10
CA ASP A 174 3.81 -15.43 1.54
C ASP A 174 3.45 -14.14 0.81
N ILE A 175 2.25 -14.12 0.22
CA ILE A 175 1.72 -12.97 -0.52
C ILE A 175 0.37 -12.61 0.06
N VAL A 176 0.22 -11.35 0.47
CA VAL A 176 -1.00 -10.80 1.05
C VAL A 176 -1.32 -9.44 0.45
N SER A 177 -2.58 -9.05 0.51
CA SER A 177 -3.04 -7.74 0.06
C SER A 177 -3.61 -6.92 1.22
N ASN A 178 -3.29 -5.62 1.25
CA ASN A 178 -3.88 -4.66 2.17
C ASN A 178 -5.25 -4.12 1.68
N ALA A 179 -5.87 -4.79 0.72
CA ALA A 179 -7.13 -4.36 0.10
C ALA A 179 -7.04 -2.93 -0.51
N SER A 180 -8.17 -2.22 -0.62
CA SER A 180 -8.22 -0.85 -1.12
C SER A 180 -8.38 0.17 0.02
N CYS A 181 -8.10 1.44 -0.26
CA CYS A 181 -8.37 2.54 0.68
C CYS A 181 -9.83 2.58 1.12
N THR A 182 -10.77 2.43 0.19
CA THR A 182 -12.21 2.41 0.50
C THR A 182 -12.58 1.17 1.33
N THR A 183 -12.00 -0.01 1.04
CA THR A 183 -12.23 -1.21 1.86
C THR A 183 -11.68 -1.04 3.28
N ASN A 184 -10.52 -0.42 3.44
CA ASN A 184 -9.94 -0.12 4.74
C ASN A 184 -10.75 0.89 5.55
N CYS A 185 -11.48 1.80 4.88
CA CYS A 185 -12.42 2.70 5.53
C CYS A 185 -13.73 1.97 5.93
N LEU A 186 -14.30 1.23 4.97
CA LEU A 186 -15.64 0.65 5.12
C LEU A 186 -15.68 -0.58 6.02
N ALA A 187 -14.70 -1.49 5.91
CA ALA A 187 -14.76 -2.77 6.59
C ALA A 187 -14.77 -2.66 8.13
N PRO A 188 -13.92 -1.83 8.78
CA PRO A 188 -14.00 -1.62 10.22
C PRO A 188 -15.33 -1.01 10.67
N LEU A 189 -15.84 -0.02 9.92
CA LEU A 189 -17.14 0.61 10.20
C LEU A 189 -18.27 -0.41 10.07
N ALA A 190 -18.31 -1.15 8.96
CA ALA A 190 -19.32 -2.17 8.71
C ALA A 190 -19.26 -3.29 9.76
N ARG A 191 -18.06 -3.66 10.22
CA ARG A 191 -17.89 -4.64 11.30
C ARG A 191 -18.57 -4.19 12.57
N VAL A 192 -18.30 -2.98 13.05
CA VAL A 192 -18.91 -2.44 14.29
C VAL A 192 -20.44 -2.40 14.17
N VAL A 193 -20.95 -1.87 13.05
CA VAL A 193 -22.41 -1.81 12.83
C VAL A 193 -23.03 -3.22 12.77
N HIS A 194 -22.37 -4.15 12.09
CA HIS A 194 -22.88 -5.52 11.95
C HIS A 194 -22.87 -6.29 13.26
N GLU A 195 -21.80 -6.18 14.05
CA GLU A 195 -21.68 -6.86 15.35
C GLU A 195 -22.64 -6.28 16.40
N THR A 196 -23.00 -4.98 16.29
CA THR A 196 -23.87 -4.31 17.26
C THR A 196 -25.35 -4.44 16.91
N PHE A 197 -25.72 -4.23 15.65
CA PHE A 197 -27.13 -4.11 15.21
C PHE A 197 -27.52 -5.16 14.17
N GLY A 198 -26.56 -5.84 13.55
CA GLY A 198 -26.77 -6.63 12.35
C GLY A 198 -26.91 -5.75 11.11
N ILE A 199 -26.40 -6.25 9.97
CA ILE A 199 -26.64 -5.66 8.64
C ILE A 199 -27.36 -6.70 7.81
N LYS A 200 -28.56 -6.37 7.35
CA LYS A 200 -29.30 -7.17 6.37
C LYS A 200 -28.83 -6.84 4.96
N ASP A 201 -28.93 -5.57 4.59
CA ASP A 201 -28.51 -5.01 3.31
C ASP A 201 -27.92 -3.62 3.53
N GLY A 202 -27.07 -3.15 2.62
CA GLY A 202 -26.49 -1.81 2.71
C GLY A 202 -26.09 -1.22 1.37
N LEU A 203 -26.34 0.09 1.23
CA LEU A 203 -25.84 0.93 0.14
C LEU A 203 -24.78 1.88 0.68
N MET A 204 -23.58 1.78 0.14
CA MET A 204 -22.46 2.64 0.50
C MET A 204 -22.26 3.73 -0.54
N THR A 205 -22.04 4.94 -0.10
CA THR A 205 -21.50 6.02 -0.92
C THR A 205 -20.18 6.49 -0.31
N THR A 206 -19.12 6.50 -1.12
CA THR A 206 -17.84 7.08 -0.72
C THR A 206 -17.67 8.46 -1.33
N VAL A 207 -17.32 9.45 -0.50
CA VAL A 207 -16.83 10.75 -0.95
C VAL A 207 -15.30 10.70 -0.88
N HIS A 208 -14.68 10.50 -2.04
CA HIS A 208 -13.27 10.15 -2.11
C HIS A 208 -12.41 11.35 -2.55
N ALA A 209 -11.27 11.52 -1.91
CA ALA A 209 -10.27 12.48 -2.37
C ALA A 209 -9.78 12.15 -3.79
N THR A 210 -9.32 13.16 -4.53
CA THR A 210 -8.72 12.97 -5.86
C THR A 210 -7.46 12.12 -5.78
N THR A 211 -7.27 11.28 -6.79
CA THR A 211 -6.11 10.39 -6.92
C THR A 211 -5.40 10.62 -8.26
N ALA A 212 -4.20 10.07 -8.42
CA ALA A 212 -3.37 10.28 -9.61
C ALA A 212 -4.00 9.78 -10.94
N THR A 213 -5.04 8.96 -10.88
CA THR A 213 -5.73 8.46 -12.08
C THR A 213 -6.77 9.44 -12.66
N GLN A 214 -7.17 10.46 -11.89
CA GLN A 214 -8.12 11.48 -12.31
C GLN A 214 -7.43 12.58 -13.12
N LYS A 215 -8.19 13.27 -13.97
CA LYS A 215 -7.66 14.33 -14.83
C LYS A 215 -7.58 15.66 -14.08
N THR A 216 -6.51 16.41 -14.29
CA THR A 216 -6.37 17.76 -13.76
C THR A 216 -7.32 18.72 -14.50
N VAL A 217 -7.39 18.59 -15.82
CA VAL A 217 -8.31 19.31 -16.72
C VAL A 217 -9.06 18.30 -17.58
N ASP A 218 -10.13 18.72 -18.27
CA ASP A 218 -10.88 17.84 -19.15
C ASP A 218 -9.97 17.12 -20.17
N GLY A 219 -10.09 15.82 -20.26
CA GLY A 219 -9.31 15.00 -21.16
C GLY A 219 -9.96 13.63 -21.44
N PRO A 220 -9.54 12.91 -22.47
CA PRO A 220 -10.16 11.66 -22.86
C PRO A 220 -10.03 10.59 -21.76
N SER A 221 -11.11 9.85 -21.54
CA SER A 221 -11.16 8.67 -20.67
C SER A 221 -11.91 7.56 -21.39
N ALA A 222 -11.20 6.47 -21.73
CA ALA A 222 -11.74 5.40 -22.56
C ALA A 222 -12.77 4.51 -21.84
N LYS A 223 -12.64 4.34 -20.52
CA LYS A 223 -13.48 3.43 -19.73
C LYS A 223 -14.77 4.09 -19.23
N ASP A 224 -14.67 5.31 -18.77
CA ASP A 224 -15.77 6.09 -18.23
C ASP A 224 -15.56 7.55 -18.61
N TRP A 225 -16.40 8.09 -19.48
CA TRP A 225 -16.27 9.46 -19.96
C TRP A 225 -16.35 10.50 -18.83
N ARG A 226 -17.10 10.20 -17.77
CA ARG A 226 -17.17 11.08 -16.58
C ARG A 226 -15.80 11.19 -15.91
N GLY A 227 -15.00 10.14 -15.90
CA GLY A 227 -13.63 10.14 -15.40
C GLY A 227 -12.66 11.01 -16.20
N GLY A 228 -13.07 11.52 -17.36
CA GLY A 228 -12.32 12.50 -18.16
C GLY A 228 -12.49 13.94 -17.75
N ARG A 229 -13.39 14.26 -16.81
CA ARG A 229 -13.62 15.63 -16.34
C ARG A 229 -12.54 16.09 -15.38
N GLY A 230 -12.26 17.41 -15.38
CA GLY A 230 -11.29 18.03 -14.49
C GLY A 230 -11.70 17.90 -13.02
N ALA A 231 -10.91 17.17 -12.26
CA ALA A 231 -11.23 16.79 -10.88
C ALA A 231 -11.19 17.96 -9.88
N SER A 232 -10.53 19.08 -10.24
CA SER A 232 -10.49 20.28 -9.41
C SER A 232 -11.78 21.09 -9.42
N GLN A 233 -12.63 20.92 -10.47
CA GLN A 233 -13.89 21.68 -10.62
C GLN A 233 -15.13 20.81 -10.54
N ASN A 234 -15.00 19.49 -10.47
CA ASN A 234 -16.13 18.57 -10.57
C ASN A 234 -16.13 17.53 -9.45
N ILE A 235 -17.33 17.17 -8.99
CA ILE A 235 -17.59 15.91 -8.28
C ILE A 235 -17.83 14.85 -9.35
N ILE A 236 -16.90 13.88 -9.46
CA ILE A 236 -16.90 12.92 -10.56
C ILE A 236 -17.45 11.58 -10.05
N PRO A 237 -18.65 11.14 -10.49
CA PRO A 237 -19.17 9.82 -10.16
C PRO A 237 -18.26 8.71 -10.71
N SER A 238 -18.01 7.70 -9.89
CA SER A 238 -17.18 6.54 -10.27
C SER A 238 -17.73 5.27 -9.66
N SER A 239 -17.55 4.15 -10.33
CA SER A 239 -17.86 2.84 -9.78
C SER A 239 -16.78 2.37 -8.81
N THR A 240 -17.16 1.58 -7.82
CA THR A 240 -16.23 0.98 -6.85
C THR A 240 -16.53 -0.49 -6.60
N GLY A 241 -15.48 -1.30 -6.50
CA GLY A 241 -15.58 -2.70 -6.06
C GLY A 241 -15.46 -2.89 -4.54
N ALA A 242 -15.28 -1.80 -3.78
CA ALA A 242 -14.96 -1.88 -2.36
C ALA A 242 -16.07 -2.52 -1.51
N ALA A 243 -17.35 -2.25 -1.81
CA ALA A 243 -18.48 -2.87 -1.12
C ALA A 243 -18.47 -4.41 -1.25
N LYS A 244 -18.16 -4.92 -2.45
CA LYS A 244 -17.97 -6.36 -2.68
C LYS A 244 -16.71 -6.90 -2.00
N ALA A 245 -15.63 -6.11 -1.94
CA ALA A 245 -14.38 -6.49 -1.31
C ALA A 245 -14.53 -6.63 0.22
N VAL A 246 -15.46 -5.90 0.86
CA VAL A 246 -15.77 -6.10 2.29
C VAL A 246 -16.19 -7.54 2.57
N GLY A 247 -16.96 -8.19 1.70
CA GLY A 247 -17.33 -9.59 1.85
C GLY A 247 -16.15 -10.57 1.85
N LYS A 248 -15.00 -10.19 1.27
CA LYS A 248 -13.78 -11.01 1.32
C LYS A 248 -13.06 -10.92 2.67
N VAL A 249 -13.11 -9.77 3.35
CA VAL A 249 -12.45 -9.56 4.65
C VAL A 249 -13.39 -9.74 5.84
N LEU A 250 -14.70 -9.63 5.60
CA LEU A 250 -15.77 -9.87 6.58
C LEU A 250 -16.86 -10.74 5.92
N PRO A 251 -16.68 -12.08 5.89
CA PRO A 251 -17.54 -13.01 5.14
C PRO A 251 -19.03 -12.93 5.50
N ALA A 252 -19.37 -12.55 6.74
CA ALA A 252 -20.76 -12.36 7.18
C ALA A 252 -21.53 -11.29 6.37
N LEU A 253 -20.81 -10.38 5.68
CA LEU A 253 -21.36 -9.33 4.83
C LEU A 253 -21.24 -9.62 3.32
N ASN A 254 -20.84 -10.85 2.94
CA ASN A 254 -20.74 -11.20 1.53
C ASN A 254 -22.11 -11.08 0.84
N GLY A 255 -22.15 -10.32 -0.25
CA GLY A 255 -23.38 -10.08 -1.04
C GLY A 255 -24.38 -9.10 -0.43
N LYS A 256 -24.15 -8.59 0.79
CA LYS A 256 -25.08 -7.67 1.47
C LYS A 256 -24.83 -6.19 1.17
N LEU A 257 -23.66 -5.84 0.66
CA LEU A 257 -23.28 -4.45 0.43
C LEU A 257 -23.09 -4.16 -1.08
N THR A 258 -23.58 -3.00 -1.49
CA THR A 258 -23.30 -2.39 -2.80
C THR A 258 -22.84 -0.95 -2.62
N GLY A 259 -22.22 -0.34 -3.64
CA GLY A 259 -21.72 1.03 -3.53
C GLY A 259 -21.19 1.60 -4.84
#